data_3b70d0725b5f1c74e96339bc477fbc1a
#
_entry.id   3b70d0725b5f1c74e96339bc477fbc1a
#
_cell.length_a   1.000
_cell.length_b   1.000
_cell.length_c   1.000
_cell.angle_alpha   90.00
_cell.angle_beta   90.00
_cell.angle_gamma   90.00
#
_symmetry.space_group_name_H-M   'P 1'
#
loop_
_entity.id
_entity.type
_entity.pdbx_description
1 polymer ?
#
loop_
_entity_poly.entity_id
_entity_poly.type
_entity_poly.pdbx_seq_one_letter_code
_entity_poly.pdbx_strand_id
1 'polypeptide(L)'
;MRFAVLGSGSRGNATLIEADGTRVLLDCGFPLREIESRLAAVEARPAELSAIVVTHEHGDHVAGVARLALRYGIEVWASPGTWKGASKATSAAEPPRLRLFPSHTRKLRIGALTLCPIPVPHDAREPCQFVFEGDGRRLGVLTDTGTVTPRICEALRDCDALMLECNHDPELLRAGPYPASVQQRVGGAFGHLSNAQAAALLARIHHSGLGRLLLSHVSLQNNRPELAIAAMRGAVSGIEPQVAEQDRCSGWLDV
;
A
#
# COMPACT_ATOMS: atom_id res chain seq x y z
N MET A 1 -18.01 -1.19 -0.51
CA MET A 1 -16.59 -1.09 -0.94
C MET A 1 -15.88 -2.37 -0.59
N ARG A 2 -15.03 -2.87 -1.49
CA ARG A 2 -14.19 -4.06 -1.28
C ARG A 2 -12.80 -3.85 -1.86
N PHE A 3 -11.82 -4.64 -1.44
CA PHE A 3 -10.47 -4.58 -1.97
C PHE A 3 -9.86 -5.97 -2.09
N ALA A 4 -8.83 -6.11 -2.92
CA ALA A 4 -8.06 -7.34 -3.08
C ALA A 4 -6.59 -7.01 -3.17
N VAL A 5 -5.76 -7.59 -2.30
CA VAL A 5 -4.31 -7.48 -2.41
C VAL A 5 -3.83 -8.49 -3.41
N LEU A 6 -3.29 -8.01 -4.53
CA LEU A 6 -2.78 -8.85 -5.61
C LEU A 6 -1.38 -9.38 -5.31
N GLY A 7 -0.70 -8.76 -4.36
CA GLY A 7 0.57 -9.15 -3.79
C GLY A 7 1.15 -8.03 -2.96
N SER A 8 1.92 -8.38 -1.93
CA SER A 8 2.50 -7.41 -0.97
C SER A 8 3.87 -7.85 -0.49
N GLY A 9 4.88 -7.00 -0.68
CA GLY A 9 6.26 -7.22 -0.27
C GLY A 9 7.27 -6.65 -1.27
N SER A 10 8.56 -6.82 -1.00
CA SER A 10 9.66 -6.19 -1.73
C SER A 10 9.87 -6.66 -3.18
N ARG A 11 9.09 -7.64 -3.66
CA ARG A 11 9.14 -8.10 -5.06
C ARG A 11 8.01 -7.55 -5.91
N GLY A 12 7.06 -6.83 -5.32
CA GLY A 12 5.96 -6.19 -6.00
C GLY A 12 4.76 -6.00 -5.09
N ASN A 13 4.15 -4.83 -5.18
CA ASN A 13 2.94 -4.44 -4.47
C ASN A 13 1.87 -4.03 -5.47
N ALA A 14 0.66 -4.50 -5.26
CA ALA A 14 -0.51 -4.04 -5.99
C ALA A 14 -1.77 -4.37 -5.19
N THR A 15 -2.66 -3.40 -5.06
CA THR A 15 -3.94 -3.57 -4.38
C THR A 15 -5.06 -3.03 -5.25
N LEU A 16 -6.09 -3.82 -5.50
CA LEU A 16 -7.28 -3.42 -6.25
C LEU A 16 -8.37 -2.99 -5.28
N ILE A 17 -8.91 -1.79 -5.45
CA ILE A 17 -10.00 -1.23 -4.63
C ILE A 17 -11.22 -0.99 -5.53
N GLU A 18 -12.40 -1.41 -5.08
CA GLU A 18 -13.64 -1.28 -5.83
C GLU A 18 -14.76 -0.71 -4.97
N ALA A 19 -15.47 0.28 -5.52
CA ALA A 19 -16.73 0.81 -5.02
C ALA A 19 -17.61 1.26 -6.18
N ASP A 20 -18.88 0.85 -6.18
CA ASP A 20 -19.91 1.26 -7.16
C ASP A 20 -19.38 1.29 -8.61
N GLY A 21 -18.81 0.16 -9.05
CA GLY A 21 -18.27 -0.03 -10.41
C GLY A 21 -16.96 0.72 -10.73
N THR A 22 -16.44 1.51 -9.81
CA THR A 22 -15.14 2.18 -9.95
C THR A 22 -14.04 1.26 -9.41
N ARG A 23 -13.03 0.94 -10.23
CA ARG A 23 -11.88 0.10 -9.87
C ARG A 23 -10.59 0.88 -9.94
N VAL A 24 -9.91 1.04 -8.82
CA VAL A 24 -8.61 1.70 -8.73
C VAL A 24 -7.54 0.67 -8.36
N LEU A 25 -6.47 0.62 -9.14
CA LEU A 25 -5.28 -0.15 -8.80
C LEU A 25 -4.30 0.76 -8.05
N LEU A 26 -4.04 0.47 -6.79
CA LEU A 26 -3.01 1.13 -6.00
C LEU A 26 -1.70 0.39 -6.20
N ASP A 27 -0.74 1.06 -6.80
CA ASP A 27 0.55 0.56 -7.26
C ASP A 27 0.46 -0.58 -8.30
N CYS A 28 1.55 -0.80 -8.99
CA CYS A 28 1.75 -1.91 -9.92
C CYS A 28 3.24 -2.26 -9.99
N GLY A 29 3.74 -2.95 -8.97
CA GLY A 29 5.13 -3.39 -8.88
C GLY A 29 5.44 -4.64 -9.69
N PHE A 30 4.44 -5.26 -10.33
CA PHE A 30 4.58 -6.49 -11.08
C PHE A 30 4.73 -6.25 -12.58
N PRO A 31 5.50 -7.10 -13.30
CA PRO A 31 5.53 -7.08 -14.76
C PRO A 31 4.14 -7.27 -15.39
N LEU A 32 3.95 -6.76 -16.61
CA LEU A 32 2.66 -6.74 -17.30
C LEU A 32 1.91 -8.08 -17.28
N ARG A 33 2.58 -9.17 -17.69
CA ARG A 33 1.94 -10.50 -17.71
C ARG A 33 1.53 -11.00 -16.33
N GLU A 34 2.32 -10.64 -15.32
CA GLU A 34 2.04 -11.06 -13.95
C GLU A 34 0.86 -10.29 -13.36
N ILE A 35 0.81 -8.96 -13.54
CA ILE A 35 -0.34 -8.19 -13.05
C ILE A 35 -1.64 -8.57 -13.77
N GLU A 36 -1.59 -8.88 -15.08
CA GLU A 36 -2.73 -9.41 -15.82
C GLU A 36 -3.25 -10.73 -15.22
N SER A 37 -2.34 -11.65 -14.89
CA SER A 37 -2.68 -12.93 -14.25
C SER A 37 -3.26 -12.72 -12.85
N ARG A 38 -2.70 -11.81 -12.06
CA ARG A 38 -3.16 -11.52 -10.69
C ARG A 38 -4.54 -10.84 -10.69
N LEU A 39 -4.79 -9.94 -11.64
CA LEU A 39 -6.13 -9.36 -11.84
C LEU A 39 -7.14 -10.44 -12.25
N ALA A 40 -6.78 -11.33 -13.16
CA ALA A 40 -7.65 -12.44 -13.57
C ALA A 40 -7.98 -13.39 -12.40
N ALA A 41 -7.04 -13.61 -11.47
CA ALA A 41 -7.27 -14.43 -10.28
C ALA A 41 -8.33 -13.87 -9.32
N VAL A 42 -8.64 -12.58 -9.40
CA VAL A 42 -9.73 -11.93 -8.68
C VAL A 42 -10.88 -11.51 -9.59
N GLU A 43 -10.99 -12.13 -10.76
CA GLU A 43 -12.05 -11.90 -11.76
C GLU A 43 -12.15 -10.43 -12.21
N ALA A 44 -11.01 -9.73 -12.27
CA ALA A 44 -10.91 -8.37 -12.76
C ALA A 44 -10.14 -8.32 -14.09
N ARG A 45 -10.57 -7.42 -14.98
CA ARG A 45 -9.88 -7.21 -16.25
C ARG A 45 -9.15 -5.87 -16.25
N PRO A 46 -7.92 -5.78 -16.79
CA PRO A 46 -7.19 -4.50 -16.85
C PRO A 46 -7.99 -3.38 -17.51
N ALA A 47 -8.80 -3.69 -18.53
CA ALA A 47 -9.63 -2.71 -19.23
C ALA A 47 -10.78 -2.11 -18.38
N GLU A 48 -11.06 -2.69 -17.22
CA GLU A 48 -12.08 -2.21 -16.26
C GLU A 48 -11.48 -1.26 -15.20
N LEU A 49 -10.15 -1.08 -15.20
CA LEU A 49 -9.50 -0.16 -14.29
C LEU A 49 -9.82 1.29 -14.65
N SER A 50 -10.36 2.03 -13.71
CA SER A 50 -10.64 3.46 -13.84
C SER A 50 -9.35 4.29 -13.75
N ALA A 51 -8.39 3.86 -12.93
CA ALA A 51 -7.10 4.49 -12.78
C ALA A 51 -6.07 3.56 -12.09
N ILE A 52 -4.80 3.91 -12.26
CA ILE A 52 -3.69 3.44 -11.42
C ILE A 52 -3.25 4.62 -10.55
N VAL A 53 -3.16 4.42 -9.25
CA VAL A 53 -2.67 5.42 -8.29
C VAL A 53 -1.34 4.93 -7.73
N VAL A 54 -0.32 5.78 -7.74
CA VAL A 54 1.03 5.41 -7.32
C VAL A 54 1.38 6.08 -6.01
N THR A 55 1.83 5.28 -5.03
CA THR A 55 2.23 5.75 -3.70
C THR A 55 3.59 6.46 -3.73
N HIS A 56 4.59 5.82 -4.34
CA HIS A 56 5.95 6.33 -4.48
C HIS A 56 6.71 5.60 -5.60
N GLU A 57 7.92 6.05 -5.92
CA GLU A 57 8.67 5.64 -7.11
C GLU A 57 9.54 4.39 -6.98
N HIS A 58 9.52 3.64 -5.89
CA HIS A 58 10.30 2.40 -5.77
C HIS A 58 9.85 1.34 -6.78
N GLY A 59 10.80 0.53 -7.24
CA GLY A 59 10.57 -0.43 -8.32
C GLY A 59 9.45 -1.43 -8.02
N ASP A 60 9.33 -1.88 -6.79
CA ASP A 60 8.29 -2.79 -6.32
C ASP A 60 6.89 -2.15 -6.22
N HIS A 61 6.76 -0.86 -6.54
CA HIS A 61 5.49 -0.14 -6.66
C HIS A 61 5.19 0.33 -8.09
N VAL A 62 6.22 0.59 -8.91
CA VAL A 62 6.01 1.25 -10.23
C VAL A 62 6.43 0.44 -11.45
N ALA A 63 7.11 -0.68 -11.30
CA ALA A 63 7.73 -1.39 -12.43
C ALA A 63 6.77 -1.74 -13.58
N GLY A 64 5.50 -2.01 -13.29
CA GLY A 64 4.46 -2.34 -14.27
C GLY A 64 3.58 -1.18 -14.71
N VAL A 65 3.58 -0.06 -13.96
CA VAL A 65 2.61 1.05 -14.13
C VAL A 65 2.54 1.55 -15.57
N ALA A 66 3.68 1.96 -16.14
CA ALA A 66 3.69 2.56 -17.48
C ALA A 66 3.25 1.56 -18.56
N ARG A 67 3.70 0.30 -18.48
CA ARG A 67 3.34 -0.74 -19.45
C ARG A 67 1.86 -1.09 -19.40
N LEU A 68 1.29 -1.21 -18.19
CA LEU A 68 -0.12 -1.49 -17.99
C LEU A 68 -0.98 -0.32 -18.49
N ALA A 69 -0.61 0.91 -18.11
CA ALA A 69 -1.31 2.13 -18.53
C ALA A 69 -1.31 2.31 -20.05
N LEU A 70 -0.16 2.14 -20.71
CA LEU A 70 -0.03 2.24 -22.17
C LEU A 70 -0.87 1.19 -22.90
N ARG A 71 -0.82 -0.06 -22.44
CA ARG A 71 -1.52 -1.16 -23.12
C ARG A 71 -3.03 -1.02 -23.09
N TYR A 72 -3.58 -0.52 -21.98
CA TYR A 72 -5.03 -0.48 -21.76
C TYR A 72 -5.62 0.93 -21.74
N GLY A 73 -4.81 1.96 -21.97
CA GLY A 73 -5.25 3.36 -21.98
C GLY A 73 -5.67 3.89 -20.61
N ILE A 74 -5.09 3.35 -19.52
CA ILE A 74 -5.49 3.66 -18.14
C ILE A 74 -4.84 4.97 -17.69
N GLU A 75 -5.62 5.81 -17.00
CA GLU A 75 -5.13 7.04 -16.37
C GLU A 75 -4.23 6.72 -15.16
N VAL A 76 -3.10 7.41 -15.03
CA VAL A 76 -2.16 7.27 -13.91
C VAL A 76 -2.19 8.52 -13.04
N TRP A 77 -2.31 8.33 -11.73
CA TRP A 77 -2.30 9.39 -10.72
C TRP A 77 -1.09 9.24 -9.82
N ALA A 78 -0.29 10.30 -9.67
CA ALA A 78 0.91 10.30 -8.82
C ALA A 78 1.19 11.70 -8.27
N SER A 79 1.98 11.80 -7.20
CA SER A 79 2.58 13.07 -6.82
C SER A 79 3.63 13.50 -7.85
N PRO A 80 3.91 14.82 -8.01
CA PRO A 80 4.96 15.30 -8.92
C PRO A 80 6.33 14.69 -8.63
N GLY A 81 6.69 14.55 -7.34
CA GLY A 81 7.95 13.95 -6.92
C GLY A 81 8.02 12.47 -7.27
N THR A 82 6.97 11.72 -6.96
CA THR A 82 6.85 10.30 -7.31
C THR A 82 6.96 10.07 -8.81
N TRP A 83 6.23 10.83 -9.62
CA TRP A 83 6.30 10.68 -11.08
C TRP A 83 7.70 11.01 -11.63
N LYS A 84 8.32 12.08 -11.13
CA LYS A 84 9.69 12.45 -11.52
C LYS A 84 10.71 11.34 -11.19
N GLY A 85 10.52 10.62 -10.09
CA GLY A 85 11.33 9.46 -9.72
C GLY A 85 11.06 8.26 -10.63
N ALA A 86 9.80 7.88 -10.79
CA ALA A 86 9.35 6.74 -11.57
C ALA A 86 9.75 6.84 -13.05
N SER A 87 9.59 8.00 -13.70
CA SER A 87 9.95 8.21 -15.10
C SER A 87 11.45 8.06 -15.37
N LYS A 88 12.30 8.40 -14.40
CA LYS A 88 13.75 8.18 -14.48
C LYS A 88 14.14 6.73 -14.28
N ALA A 89 13.50 6.05 -13.30
CA ALA A 89 13.84 4.68 -12.95
C ALA A 89 13.40 3.67 -14.03
N THR A 90 12.27 3.90 -14.68
CA THR A 90 11.69 2.93 -15.62
C THR A 90 12.06 3.18 -17.07
N SER A 91 12.62 4.35 -17.42
CA SER A 91 12.84 4.79 -18.83
C SER A 91 11.59 4.56 -19.70
N ALA A 92 10.44 4.50 -19.08
CA ALA A 92 9.19 4.16 -19.76
C ALA A 92 8.60 5.39 -20.46
N ALA A 93 7.91 5.16 -21.57
CA ALA A 93 7.12 6.19 -22.22
C ALA A 93 6.05 6.71 -21.25
N GLU A 94 5.72 8.01 -21.37
CA GLU A 94 4.64 8.59 -20.55
C GLU A 94 3.33 7.83 -20.75
N PRO A 95 2.56 7.63 -19.67
CA PRO A 95 1.23 7.04 -19.78
C PRO A 95 0.34 7.98 -20.60
N PRO A 96 -0.67 7.45 -21.30
CA PRO A 96 -1.52 8.24 -22.22
C PRO A 96 -2.29 9.33 -21.48
N ARG A 97 -2.51 9.17 -20.20
CA ARG A 97 -3.18 10.12 -19.32
C ARG A 97 -2.50 10.14 -17.97
N LEU A 98 -1.80 11.23 -17.66
CA LEU A 98 -1.14 11.45 -16.39
C LEU A 98 -1.85 12.57 -15.61
N ARG A 99 -2.20 12.30 -14.36
CA ARG A 99 -2.76 13.26 -13.40
C ARG A 99 -1.81 13.45 -12.24
N LEU A 100 -1.24 14.62 -12.14
CA LEU A 100 -0.39 14.97 -11.00
C LEU A 100 -1.23 15.66 -9.93
N PHE A 101 -1.02 15.25 -8.67
CA PHE A 101 -1.64 15.86 -7.49
C PHE A 101 -0.59 16.13 -6.41
N PRO A 102 -0.60 17.29 -5.74
CA PRO A 102 0.26 17.52 -4.58
C PRO A 102 -0.06 16.53 -3.45
N SER A 103 0.96 15.94 -2.82
CA SER A 103 0.79 14.95 -1.75
C SER A 103 0.02 15.45 -0.52
N HIS A 104 -0.06 16.78 -0.35
CA HIS A 104 -0.84 17.44 0.70
C HIS A 104 -2.30 17.76 0.31
N THR A 105 -2.75 17.38 -0.88
CA THR A 105 -4.16 17.50 -1.32
C THR A 105 -5.07 16.78 -0.32
N ARG A 106 -6.20 17.42 0.03
CA ARG A 106 -7.11 16.83 1.01
C ARG A 106 -7.89 15.65 0.45
N LYS A 107 -8.46 15.80 -0.74
CA LYS A 107 -9.28 14.79 -1.40
C LYS A 107 -9.09 14.80 -2.91
N LEU A 108 -9.05 13.63 -3.50
CA LEU A 108 -9.07 13.36 -4.94
C LEU A 108 -10.31 12.52 -5.23
N ARG A 109 -10.89 12.63 -6.41
CA ARG A 109 -12.05 11.83 -6.80
C ARG A 109 -11.77 11.07 -8.09
N ILE A 110 -12.00 9.75 -8.05
CA ILE A 110 -11.93 8.86 -9.20
C ILE A 110 -13.25 8.05 -9.21
N GLY A 111 -14.16 8.40 -10.10
CA GLY A 111 -15.49 7.79 -10.14
C GLY A 111 -16.24 7.90 -8.81
N ALA A 112 -16.64 6.77 -8.25
CA ALA A 112 -17.32 6.67 -6.95
C ALA A 112 -16.36 6.71 -5.75
N LEU A 113 -15.05 6.53 -5.96
CA LEU A 113 -14.04 6.56 -4.91
C LEU A 113 -13.52 7.97 -4.64
N THR A 114 -13.42 8.33 -3.36
CA THR A 114 -12.66 9.48 -2.89
C THR A 114 -11.37 8.98 -2.24
N LEU A 115 -10.23 9.55 -2.63
CA LEU A 115 -8.92 9.24 -2.11
C LEU A 115 -8.40 10.41 -1.29
N CYS A 116 -7.94 10.15 -0.07
CA CYS A 116 -7.31 11.12 0.82
C CYS A 116 -5.81 10.80 0.94
N PRO A 117 -4.92 11.53 0.23
CA PRO A 117 -3.49 11.30 0.33
C PRO A 117 -2.94 11.64 1.72
N ILE A 118 -2.03 10.81 2.20
CA ILE A 118 -1.34 10.97 3.48
C ILE A 118 0.16 11.02 3.19
N PRO A 119 0.82 12.17 3.22
CA PRO A 119 2.28 12.23 3.14
C PRO A 119 2.92 11.42 4.25
N VAL A 120 3.90 10.59 3.90
CA VAL A 120 4.56 9.69 4.85
C VAL A 120 6.07 9.88 4.83
N PRO A 121 6.76 9.70 5.97
CA PRO A 121 8.22 9.64 6.02
C PRO A 121 8.72 8.34 5.42
N HIS A 122 9.24 8.41 4.18
CA HIS A 122 9.87 7.30 3.48
C HIS A 122 11.01 7.81 2.60
N ASP A 123 11.96 6.95 2.24
CA ASP A 123 13.15 7.29 1.45
C ASP A 123 12.83 7.43 -0.06
N ALA A 124 11.80 8.20 -0.35
CA ALA A 124 11.30 8.53 -1.68
C ALA A 124 11.11 10.05 -1.83
N ARG A 125 10.83 10.54 -3.04
CA ARG A 125 10.82 11.99 -3.36
C ARG A 125 9.60 12.71 -2.80
N GLU A 126 8.41 12.13 -2.95
CA GLU A 126 7.15 12.70 -2.48
C GLU A 126 6.16 11.56 -2.20
N PRO A 127 6.49 10.67 -1.26
CA PRO A 127 5.70 9.48 -0.97
C PRO A 127 4.40 9.86 -0.27
N CYS A 128 3.31 9.19 -0.64
CA CYS A 128 2.04 9.28 0.06
C CYS A 128 1.33 7.94 0.10
N GLN A 129 0.61 7.72 1.19
CA GLN A 129 -0.32 6.62 1.37
C GLN A 129 -1.76 7.15 1.29
N PHE A 130 -2.78 6.32 1.45
CA PHE A 130 -4.14 6.75 1.15
C PHE A 130 -5.17 6.22 2.15
N VAL A 131 -6.20 7.03 2.38
CA VAL A 131 -7.51 6.54 2.80
C VAL A 131 -8.43 6.59 1.58
N PHE A 132 -9.08 5.47 1.29
CA PHE A 132 -10.13 5.36 0.28
C PHE A 132 -11.49 5.45 0.96
N GLU A 133 -12.38 6.29 0.42
CA GLU A 133 -13.76 6.44 0.88
C GLU A 133 -14.70 6.06 -0.27
N GLY A 134 -15.66 5.16 -0.02
CA GLY A 134 -16.66 4.70 -1.00
C GLY A 134 -17.74 3.87 -0.30
N ASP A 135 -18.97 3.87 -0.79
CA ASP A 135 -20.11 3.12 -0.24
C ASP A 135 -20.34 3.34 1.25
N GLY A 136 -20.03 4.54 1.76
CA GLY A 136 -20.12 4.87 3.18
C GLY A 136 -19.06 4.20 4.08
N ARG A 137 -18.02 3.60 3.49
CA ARG A 137 -16.92 2.89 4.16
C ARG A 137 -15.59 3.57 3.92
N ARG A 138 -14.62 3.28 4.81
CA ARG A 138 -13.26 3.84 4.77
C ARG A 138 -12.21 2.73 4.88
N LEU A 139 -11.34 2.63 3.87
CA LEU A 139 -10.17 1.76 3.86
C LEU A 139 -8.91 2.60 4.03
N GLY A 140 -8.18 2.44 5.11
CA GLY A 140 -6.84 2.99 5.30
C GLY A 140 -5.79 2.04 4.72
N VAL A 141 -4.91 2.56 3.87
CA VAL A 141 -3.74 1.83 3.38
C VAL A 141 -2.50 2.58 3.86
N LEU A 142 -1.66 1.92 4.61
CA LEU A 142 -0.38 2.43 5.10
C LEU A 142 0.69 1.37 4.91
N THR A 143 1.51 1.55 3.91
CA THR A 143 2.73 0.77 3.67
C THR A 143 3.91 1.74 3.56
N ASP A 144 5.12 1.23 3.60
CA ASP A 144 6.31 2.03 3.31
C ASP A 144 6.39 3.36 4.05
N THR A 145 6.45 3.28 5.36
CA THR A 145 6.72 4.44 6.22
C THR A 145 7.66 4.06 7.37
N GLY A 146 8.68 4.86 7.62
CA GLY A 146 9.60 4.62 8.75
C GLY A 146 9.14 5.26 10.06
N THR A 147 8.15 6.16 10.03
CA THR A 147 7.71 6.90 11.22
C THR A 147 6.21 7.14 11.20
N VAL A 148 5.58 6.92 12.35
CA VAL A 148 4.18 7.27 12.59
C VAL A 148 4.07 8.74 12.96
N THR A 149 3.42 9.53 12.11
CA THR A 149 3.18 10.96 12.36
C THR A 149 1.78 11.21 12.93
N PRO A 150 1.53 12.36 13.59
CA PRO A 150 0.18 12.74 14.01
C PRO A 150 -0.84 12.74 12.86
N ARG A 151 -0.42 13.14 11.65
CA ARG A 151 -1.26 13.15 10.46
C ARG A 151 -1.66 11.75 10.01
N ILE A 152 -0.76 10.77 10.12
CA ILE A 152 -1.09 9.36 9.87
C ILE A 152 -2.16 8.89 10.85
N CYS A 153 -1.98 9.15 12.16
CA CYS A 153 -2.95 8.75 13.18
C CYS A 153 -4.32 9.41 12.95
N GLU A 154 -4.35 10.69 12.62
CA GLU A 154 -5.60 11.42 12.34
C GLU A 154 -6.32 10.84 11.11
N ALA A 155 -5.60 10.60 10.03
CA ALA A 155 -6.19 10.10 8.79
C ALA A 155 -6.77 8.68 8.93
N LEU A 156 -6.10 7.80 9.69
CA LEU A 156 -6.47 6.39 9.84
C LEU A 156 -7.48 6.13 10.98
N ARG A 157 -7.78 7.09 11.83
CA ARG A 157 -8.60 6.93 13.04
C ARG A 157 -9.97 6.47 12.57
N ASP A 158 -10.77 6.63 11.99
CA ASP A 158 -12.15 6.17 11.73
C ASP A 158 -12.25 5.26 10.48
N CYS A 159 -11.24 4.44 10.22
CA CYS A 159 -11.27 3.49 9.12
C CYS A 159 -12.01 2.21 9.52
N ASP A 160 -12.89 1.71 8.65
CA ASP A 160 -13.59 0.44 8.82
C ASP A 160 -12.68 -0.76 8.56
N ALA A 161 -11.69 -0.58 7.68
CA ALA A 161 -10.65 -1.56 7.39
C ALA A 161 -9.27 -0.87 7.29
N LEU A 162 -8.23 -1.60 7.68
CA LEU A 162 -6.84 -1.16 7.58
C LEU A 162 -5.99 -2.21 6.86
N MET A 163 -5.20 -1.75 5.88
CA MET A 163 -4.04 -2.45 5.37
C MET A 163 -2.82 -1.75 5.96
N LEU A 164 -2.13 -2.42 6.90
CA LEU A 164 -1.10 -1.82 7.75
C LEU A 164 0.23 -2.51 7.56
N GLU A 165 1.29 -1.76 7.34
CA GLU A 165 2.66 -2.27 7.29
C GLU A 165 3.07 -2.94 8.59
N CYS A 166 3.66 -4.14 8.47
CA CYS A 166 4.37 -4.84 9.52
C CYS A 166 5.65 -5.41 8.93
N ASN A 167 6.61 -4.52 8.59
CA ASN A 167 7.72 -4.93 7.74
C ASN A 167 8.68 -5.87 8.45
N HIS A 168 9.16 -5.54 9.65
CA HIS A 168 10.22 -6.30 10.28
C HIS A 168 10.03 -6.50 11.78
N ASP A 169 10.57 -7.60 12.26
CA ASP A 169 10.92 -7.80 13.66
C ASP A 169 12.31 -7.19 13.90
N PRO A 170 12.50 -6.34 14.93
CA PRO A 170 13.78 -5.67 15.17
C PRO A 170 14.95 -6.61 15.47
N GLU A 171 14.68 -7.77 16.09
CA GLU A 171 15.71 -8.76 16.39
C GLU A 171 16.13 -9.53 15.14
N LEU A 172 15.15 -9.95 14.33
CA LEU A 172 15.42 -10.60 13.06
C LEU A 172 16.15 -9.67 12.09
N LEU A 173 15.78 -8.38 12.04
CA LEU A 173 16.50 -7.40 11.22
C LEU A 173 17.96 -7.25 11.66
N ARG A 174 18.23 -7.18 12.97
CA ARG A 174 19.58 -7.02 13.53
C ARG A 174 20.43 -8.27 13.30
N ALA A 175 19.84 -9.46 13.44
CA ALA A 175 20.52 -10.75 13.27
C ALA A 175 20.54 -11.21 11.80
N GLY A 176 19.82 -10.55 10.92
CA GLY A 176 19.63 -10.95 9.53
C GLY A 176 20.86 -10.72 8.65
N PRO A 177 20.83 -11.23 7.40
CA PRO A 177 21.98 -11.23 6.50
C PRO A 177 22.26 -9.87 5.86
N TYR A 178 21.46 -8.85 6.10
CA TYR A 178 21.65 -7.55 5.49
C TYR A 178 22.88 -6.82 6.04
N PRO A 179 23.64 -6.12 5.19
CA PRO A 179 24.69 -5.21 5.64
C PRO A 179 24.14 -4.17 6.63
N ALA A 180 24.99 -3.70 7.58
CA ALA A 180 24.58 -2.73 8.59
C ALA A 180 23.92 -1.47 8.03
N SER A 181 24.39 -0.97 6.88
CA SER A 181 23.79 0.19 6.18
C SER A 181 22.35 -0.08 5.71
N VAL A 182 22.07 -1.30 5.26
CA VAL A 182 20.72 -1.72 4.85
C VAL A 182 19.83 -1.91 6.08
N GLN A 183 20.34 -2.52 7.16
CA GLN A 183 19.60 -2.65 8.42
C GLN A 183 19.21 -1.26 8.97
N GLN A 184 20.14 -0.29 8.97
CA GLN A 184 19.89 1.08 9.41
C GLN A 184 18.86 1.79 8.51
N ARG A 185 18.91 1.57 7.20
CA ARG A 185 17.94 2.12 6.25
C ARG A 185 16.56 1.54 6.50
N VAL A 186 16.43 0.21 6.61
CA VAL A 186 15.14 -0.48 6.82
C VAL A 186 14.51 -0.10 8.15
N GLY A 187 15.26 -0.12 9.26
CA GLY A 187 14.77 0.23 10.60
C GLY A 187 14.81 1.72 10.92
N GLY A 188 15.21 2.59 9.97
CA GLY A 188 15.36 4.03 10.17
C GLY A 188 14.06 4.81 10.02
N ALA A 189 14.12 6.11 10.37
CA ALA A 189 12.96 7.00 10.38
C ALA A 189 12.29 7.21 9.00
N PHE A 190 12.98 6.88 7.92
CA PHE A 190 12.49 6.90 6.54
C PHE A 190 12.46 5.50 5.91
N GLY A 191 12.64 4.44 6.70
CA GLY A 191 12.56 3.05 6.24
C GLY A 191 11.14 2.51 6.36
N HIS A 192 10.96 1.50 7.21
CA HIS A 192 9.72 0.76 7.37
C HIS A 192 9.34 0.58 8.85
N LEU A 193 8.04 0.40 9.12
CA LEU A 193 7.57 0.11 10.47
C LEU A 193 7.97 -1.30 10.91
N SER A 194 8.51 -1.39 12.11
CA SER A 194 8.60 -2.67 12.81
C SER A 194 7.22 -3.14 13.29
N ASN A 195 7.11 -4.43 13.65
CA ASN A 195 5.91 -5.00 14.26
C ASN A 195 5.45 -4.20 15.49
N ALA A 196 6.39 -3.78 16.34
CA ALA A 196 6.10 -3.02 17.55
C ALA A 196 5.57 -1.60 17.24
N GLN A 197 6.14 -0.92 16.24
CA GLN A 197 5.67 0.42 15.82
C GLN A 197 4.27 0.34 15.19
N ALA A 198 4.02 -0.67 14.36
CA ALA A 198 2.70 -0.91 13.78
C ALA A 198 1.66 -1.23 14.86
N ALA A 199 1.99 -2.05 15.85
CA ALA A 199 1.14 -2.35 16.99
C ALA A 199 0.83 -1.10 17.83
N ALA A 200 1.83 -0.26 18.08
CA ALA A 200 1.64 1.02 18.79
C ALA A 200 0.74 2.00 18.02
N LEU A 201 0.86 2.06 16.68
CA LEU A 201 -0.07 2.82 15.86
C LEU A 201 -1.48 2.26 15.97
N LEU A 202 -1.65 0.95 15.79
CA LEU A 202 -2.95 0.29 15.87
C LEU A 202 -3.64 0.56 17.21
N ALA A 203 -2.93 0.45 18.34
CA ALA A 203 -3.47 0.75 19.67
C ALA A 203 -3.98 2.19 19.82
N ARG A 204 -3.39 3.15 19.08
CA ARG A 204 -3.78 4.57 19.09
C ARG A 204 -5.00 4.91 18.24
N ILE A 205 -5.26 4.12 17.19
CA ILE A 205 -6.30 4.40 16.21
C ILE A 205 -7.44 3.38 16.24
N HIS A 206 -7.27 2.27 16.99
CA HIS A 206 -8.29 1.23 17.11
C HIS A 206 -9.59 1.79 17.72
N HIS A 207 -10.71 1.35 17.16
CA HIS A 207 -12.06 1.63 17.64
C HIS A 207 -12.98 0.43 17.32
N SER A 208 -14.15 0.38 17.94
CA SER A 208 -15.09 -0.75 17.83
C SER A 208 -15.68 -0.97 16.41
N GLY A 209 -15.57 0.04 15.53
CA GLY A 209 -16.00 -0.06 14.13
C GLY A 209 -14.94 -0.61 13.18
N LEU A 210 -13.69 -0.77 13.63
CA LEU A 210 -12.65 -1.38 12.80
C LEU A 210 -12.93 -2.89 12.66
N GLY A 211 -13.44 -3.29 11.50
CA GLY A 211 -13.89 -4.67 11.23
C GLY A 211 -12.82 -5.54 10.54
N ARG A 212 -11.77 -4.94 9.94
CA ARG A 212 -10.75 -5.68 9.20
C ARG A 212 -9.35 -5.10 9.39
N LEU A 213 -8.40 -5.98 9.65
CA LEU A 213 -6.98 -5.65 9.73
C LEU A 213 -6.19 -6.62 8.86
N LEU A 214 -5.53 -6.08 7.81
CA LEU A 214 -4.64 -6.83 6.93
C LEU A 214 -3.22 -6.30 7.10
N LEU A 215 -2.31 -7.16 7.50
CA LEU A 215 -0.89 -6.84 7.64
C LEU A 215 -0.22 -6.97 6.28
N SER A 216 0.52 -5.95 5.88
CA SER A 216 1.12 -5.85 4.57
C SER A 216 2.62 -5.59 4.63
N HIS A 217 3.28 -5.73 3.49
CA HIS A 217 4.71 -5.48 3.31
C HIS A 217 5.60 -6.22 4.33
N VAL A 218 5.19 -7.43 4.70
CA VAL A 218 5.91 -8.29 5.66
C VAL A 218 7.17 -8.83 5.00
N SER A 219 8.33 -8.51 5.57
CA SER A 219 9.62 -8.92 5.02
C SER A 219 9.82 -10.44 5.13
N LEU A 220 10.13 -11.09 4.03
CA LEU A 220 10.47 -12.52 4.01
C LEU A 220 11.80 -12.83 4.72
N GLN A 221 12.69 -11.83 4.85
CA GLN A 221 14.02 -12.00 5.46
C GLN A 221 14.02 -11.63 6.94
N ASN A 222 13.32 -10.56 7.31
CA ASN A 222 13.45 -9.92 8.61
C ASN A 222 12.14 -9.98 9.42
N ASN A 223 11.20 -10.82 9.01
CA ASN A 223 9.94 -11.01 9.73
C ASN A 223 9.40 -12.43 9.54
N ARG A 224 8.33 -12.73 10.26
CA ARG A 224 7.50 -13.92 10.08
C ARG A 224 6.04 -13.53 10.31
N PRO A 225 5.10 -14.08 9.55
CA PRO A 225 3.67 -13.80 9.72
C PRO A 225 3.19 -13.93 11.16
N GLU A 226 3.67 -14.97 11.86
CA GLU A 226 3.28 -15.26 13.24
C GLU A 226 3.72 -14.16 14.23
N LEU A 227 4.91 -13.57 14.02
CA LEU A 227 5.41 -12.46 14.85
C LEU A 227 4.60 -11.17 14.61
N ALA A 228 4.28 -10.88 13.36
CA ALA A 228 3.44 -9.73 13.02
C ALA A 228 2.03 -9.88 13.62
N ILE A 229 1.40 -11.05 13.47
CA ILE A 229 0.09 -11.36 14.06
C ILE A 229 0.13 -11.25 15.58
N ALA A 230 1.15 -11.85 16.24
CA ALA A 230 1.29 -11.80 17.68
C ALA A 230 1.41 -10.38 18.22
N ALA A 231 2.15 -9.50 17.54
CA ALA A 231 2.27 -8.09 17.91
C ALA A 231 0.93 -7.36 17.84
N MET A 232 0.11 -7.62 16.83
CA MET A 232 -1.22 -7.00 16.69
C MET A 232 -2.20 -7.50 17.74
N ARG A 233 -2.25 -8.81 17.99
CA ARG A 233 -3.10 -9.41 19.05
C ARG A 233 -2.73 -8.91 20.44
N GLY A 234 -1.44 -8.61 20.68
CA GLY A 234 -0.98 -7.97 21.90
C GLY A 234 -1.38 -6.52 22.08
N ALA A 235 -1.70 -5.83 20.98
CA ALA A 235 -2.03 -4.40 21.00
C ALA A 235 -3.54 -4.13 21.14
N VAL A 236 -4.38 -4.95 20.52
CA VAL A 236 -5.85 -4.78 20.49
C VAL A 236 -6.57 -6.12 20.55
N SER A 237 -7.80 -6.11 21.05
CA SER A 237 -8.68 -7.28 21.08
C SER A 237 -9.87 -7.09 20.13
N GLY A 238 -10.53 -8.18 19.75
CA GLY A 238 -11.77 -8.15 18.98
C GLY A 238 -11.60 -8.08 17.47
N ILE A 239 -10.36 -8.00 16.96
CA ILE A 239 -10.07 -8.09 15.54
C ILE A 239 -8.99 -9.15 15.28
N GLU A 240 -9.22 -10.03 14.32
CA GLU A 240 -8.25 -11.05 13.93
C GLU A 240 -7.41 -10.55 12.74
N PRO A 241 -6.10 -10.34 12.91
CA PRO A 241 -5.23 -9.89 11.84
C PRO A 241 -5.05 -10.98 10.77
N GLN A 242 -5.12 -10.59 9.50
CA GLN A 242 -4.73 -11.41 8.36
C GLN A 242 -3.42 -10.89 7.79
N VAL A 243 -2.67 -11.71 7.05
CA VAL A 243 -1.41 -11.29 6.41
C VAL A 243 -1.57 -11.36 4.90
N ALA A 244 -1.22 -10.27 4.22
CA ALA A 244 -1.09 -10.25 2.77
C ALA A 244 0.22 -10.93 2.34
N GLU A 245 0.13 -11.80 1.35
CA GLU A 245 1.27 -12.57 0.88
C GLU A 245 1.89 -11.95 -0.38
N GLN A 246 3.18 -12.19 -0.60
CA GLN A 246 3.88 -11.74 -1.79
C GLN A 246 3.41 -12.47 -3.06
N ASP A 247 3.20 -13.76 -2.97
CA ASP A 247 3.00 -14.64 -4.13
C ASP A 247 1.55 -15.10 -4.31
N ARG A 248 0.65 -14.64 -3.45
CA ARG A 248 -0.76 -15.04 -3.46
C ARG A 248 -1.68 -13.84 -3.33
N CYS A 249 -2.71 -13.81 -4.19
CA CYS A 249 -3.79 -12.83 -4.04
C CYS A 249 -4.67 -13.17 -2.84
N SER A 250 -5.12 -12.15 -2.11
CA SER A 250 -5.99 -12.32 -0.94
C SER A 250 -7.41 -12.80 -1.29
N GLY A 251 -7.81 -12.70 -2.56
CA GLY A 251 -9.23 -12.66 -2.93
C GLY A 251 -9.86 -11.33 -2.53
N TRP A 252 -11.17 -11.19 -2.76
CA TRP A 252 -11.92 -9.99 -2.37
C TRP A 252 -12.20 -9.96 -0.88
N LEU A 253 -11.95 -8.83 -0.26
CA LEU A 253 -12.18 -8.52 1.14
C LEU A 253 -13.14 -7.34 1.25
N ASP A 254 -14.20 -7.46 2.02
CA ASP A 254 -15.11 -6.35 2.30
C ASP A 254 -14.53 -5.38 3.33
N VAL A 255 -14.85 -4.10 3.16
CA VAL A 255 -14.47 -3.01 4.06
C VAL A 255 -15.55 -2.73 5.07
#